data_b573d01703e61f3c83e39e4bd8c33ae3
#
_entry.id   b573d01703e61f3c83e39e4bd8c33ae3
#
_cell.length_a   1.000
_cell.length_b   1.000
_cell.length_c   1.000
_cell.angle_alpha   90.00
_cell.angle_beta   90.00
_cell.angle_gamma   90.00
#
_symmetry.space_group_name_H-M   'P 1'
#
loop_
_entity.id
_entity.type
_entity.pdbx_description
1 polymer ?
#
loop_
_entity_poly.entity_id
_entity_poly.type
_entity_poly.pdbx_seq_one_letter_code
_entity_poly.pdbx_strand_id
1 'polypeptide(L)'
;MLYLDDIKVEFESQGFKGTHIGISPNKDKSVLFLESVRSTQTVRCPYCGGSVYIYENGQVKLKDIPIQRGTTHIWNFFIHRYQCNCCHETFTEEIPFKYPGTRITYRAANWIKGFLQQKMSIKAIQELTGIHWDTIRKVQREIMDEAIWEREKMLREEGYKPRILAVDEFAIHKGHSYATCVMNLEQGDILWVGKGRAMKDFEKFFEDVPSDSLSAVIAVAMDMNASYNKLVTKHLPKARIVYDRFHMQSQFARDVLGAVRLDEARRNKAKEKEILADISDDTDKETMKSLKQEAKAEKQEYSQLKKLRWSLLTNSDKLSDSKTEQLQSILQDHHDLAVCYAMKEEMCRLYELTDYQQAVIGWTKWFQAAKESEIPALVQFAVQKEKRLPGLAAQAAHKILCK
;
A
#
# COMPACT_ATOMS: atom_id res chain seq x y z
N MET A 1 -5.83 -41.62 -5.83
CA MET A 1 -5.42 -42.84 -5.09
C MET A 1 -4.03 -42.71 -4.49
N LEU A 2 -3.02 -42.22 -5.20
CA LEU A 2 -1.64 -41.96 -4.70
C LEU A 2 -1.57 -41.09 -3.41
N TYR A 3 -2.46 -40.14 -3.26
CA TYR A 3 -2.46 -39.17 -2.13
C TYR A 3 -2.76 -39.77 -0.73
N LEU A 4 -3.57 -40.86 -0.67
CA LEU A 4 -3.92 -41.48 0.62
C LEU A 4 -2.84 -42.46 1.11
N ASP A 5 -2.10 -43.08 0.20
CA ASP A 5 -1.04 -44.02 0.58
C ASP A 5 0.23 -43.29 1.04
N ASP A 6 0.58 -42.17 0.41
CA ASP A 6 1.69 -41.31 0.85
C ASP A 6 1.42 -40.72 2.25
N ILE A 7 0.18 -40.29 2.51
CA ILE A 7 -0.24 -39.76 3.83
C ILE A 7 -0.20 -40.84 4.91
N LYS A 8 -0.58 -42.10 4.60
CA LYS A 8 -0.51 -43.20 5.56
C LYS A 8 0.89 -43.45 6.06
N VAL A 9 1.88 -43.49 5.17
CA VAL A 9 3.29 -43.69 5.52
C VAL A 9 3.80 -42.57 6.44
N GLU A 10 3.42 -41.34 6.16
CA GLU A 10 3.81 -40.19 6.99
C GLU A 10 3.22 -40.28 8.40
N PHE A 11 1.95 -40.71 8.54
CA PHE A 11 1.32 -40.87 9.84
C PHE A 11 1.95 -41.98 10.69
N GLU A 12 2.24 -43.13 10.09
CA GLU A 12 2.83 -44.28 10.79
C GLU A 12 4.22 -43.94 11.32
N SER A 13 5.05 -43.25 10.54
CA SER A 13 6.37 -42.80 10.96
C SER A 13 6.34 -41.82 12.15
N GLN A 14 5.23 -41.10 12.33
CA GLN A 14 5.01 -40.12 13.41
C GLN A 14 4.20 -40.72 14.59
N GLY A 15 3.91 -42.01 14.58
CA GLY A 15 3.23 -42.70 15.68
C GLY A 15 1.69 -42.63 15.64
N PHE A 16 1.11 -42.45 14.45
CA PHE A 16 -0.35 -42.43 14.23
C PHE A 16 -0.74 -43.39 13.11
N LYS A 17 -1.87 -44.05 13.23
CA LYS A 17 -2.45 -44.91 12.22
C LYS A 17 -3.81 -44.38 11.75
N GLY A 18 -3.98 -44.23 10.43
CA GLY A 18 -5.26 -43.93 9.81
C GLY A 18 -6.20 -45.14 9.91
N THR A 19 -7.39 -44.98 10.49
CA THR A 19 -8.36 -46.05 10.66
C THR A 19 -9.42 -46.02 9.56
N HIS A 20 -10.09 -44.91 9.34
CA HIS A 20 -11.11 -44.75 8.30
C HIS A 20 -11.37 -43.28 7.96
N ILE A 21 -12.09 -43.05 6.86
CA ILE A 21 -12.57 -41.73 6.45
C ILE A 21 -14.09 -41.72 6.55
N GLY A 22 -14.63 -40.84 7.42
CA GLY A 22 -16.05 -40.54 7.48
C GLY A 22 -16.42 -39.39 6.56
N ILE A 23 -17.54 -39.50 5.85
CA ILE A 23 -18.09 -38.42 5.02
C ILE A 23 -19.43 -38.05 5.57
N SER A 24 -19.71 -36.75 5.78
CA SER A 24 -21.01 -36.27 6.24
C SER A 24 -22.12 -36.58 5.21
N PRO A 25 -23.37 -36.73 5.64
CA PRO A 25 -24.51 -36.98 4.74
C PRO A 25 -24.63 -35.96 3.61
N ASN A 26 -24.35 -34.69 3.90
CA ASN A 26 -24.40 -33.60 2.93
C ASN A 26 -23.10 -33.47 2.06
N LYS A 27 -22.13 -34.35 2.25
CA LYS A 27 -20.82 -34.33 1.58
C LYS A 27 -20.04 -33.01 1.72
N ASP A 28 -20.39 -32.18 2.69
CA ASP A 28 -19.75 -30.90 2.99
C ASP A 28 -18.54 -31.04 3.92
N LYS A 29 -18.40 -32.22 4.57
CA LYS A 29 -17.32 -32.53 5.50
C LYS A 29 -16.80 -33.94 5.26
N SER A 30 -15.47 -34.08 5.30
CA SER A 30 -14.77 -35.36 5.39
C SER A 30 -13.90 -35.38 6.64
N VAL A 31 -13.87 -36.50 7.34
CA VAL A 31 -13.10 -36.67 8.57
C VAL A 31 -12.22 -37.88 8.42
N LEU A 32 -10.89 -37.67 8.50
CA LEU A 32 -9.91 -38.74 8.62
C LEU A 32 -9.69 -39.03 10.11
N PHE A 33 -9.94 -40.27 10.54
CA PHE A 33 -9.73 -40.70 11.91
C PHE A 33 -8.34 -41.32 12.05
N LEU A 34 -7.60 -40.86 13.05
CA LEU A 34 -6.21 -41.21 13.31
C LEU A 34 -6.08 -41.63 14.78
N GLU A 35 -5.52 -42.81 15.00
CA GLU A 35 -5.27 -43.34 16.35
C GLU A 35 -3.80 -43.32 16.66
N SER A 36 -3.43 -42.95 17.90
CA SER A 36 -2.07 -43.08 18.39
C SER A 36 -1.70 -44.57 18.52
N VAL A 37 -0.56 -44.94 17.96
CA VAL A 37 0.02 -46.29 18.09
C VAL A 37 1.23 -46.31 19.02
N ARG A 38 1.49 -45.20 19.71
CA ARG A 38 2.62 -45.07 20.66
C ARG A 38 2.41 -45.97 21.88
N SER A 39 3.37 -46.80 22.15
CA SER A 39 3.36 -47.66 23.34
C SER A 39 3.81 -46.85 24.58
N THR A 40 3.15 -47.10 25.74
CA THR A 40 3.59 -46.56 27.01
C THR A 40 5.01 -47.00 27.39
N GLN A 41 5.51 -48.09 26.82
CA GLN A 41 6.89 -48.55 27.03
C GLN A 41 7.93 -47.63 26.38
N THR A 42 7.58 -46.95 25.31
CA THR A 42 8.47 -46.03 24.57
C THR A 42 8.34 -44.55 24.99
N VAL A 43 7.22 -44.20 25.58
CA VAL A 43 6.97 -42.81 26.05
C VAL A 43 7.66 -42.60 27.40
N ARG A 44 8.34 -41.49 27.53
CA ARG A 44 8.99 -41.05 28.78
C ARG A 44 8.44 -39.69 29.21
N CYS A 45 8.42 -39.48 30.53
CA CYS A 45 8.02 -38.20 31.09
C CYS A 45 8.97 -37.09 30.66
N PRO A 46 8.48 -35.98 30.09
CA PRO A 46 9.33 -34.87 29.61
C PRO A 46 9.98 -34.10 30.77
N TYR A 47 9.49 -34.29 32.02
CA TYR A 47 9.98 -33.54 33.19
C TYR A 47 11.06 -34.32 33.97
N CYS A 48 10.95 -35.64 34.06
CA CYS A 48 11.87 -36.45 34.90
C CYS A 48 12.41 -37.72 34.18
N GLY A 49 12.01 -38.01 32.95
CA GLY A 49 12.42 -39.20 32.23
C GLY A 49 11.80 -40.53 32.70
N GLY A 50 10.95 -40.50 33.73
CA GLY A 50 10.33 -41.67 34.34
C GLY A 50 9.30 -42.35 33.42
N SER A 51 8.89 -43.58 33.80
CA SER A 51 7.82 -44.33 33.11
C SER A 51 6.47 -43.65 33.29
N VAL A 52 5.57 -43.91 32.36
CA VAL A 52 4.25 -43.28 32.33
C VAL A 52 3.16 -44.31 32.10
N TYR A 53 1.93 -43.95 32.45
CA TYR A 53 0.74 -44.70 32.08
C TYR A 53 -0.28 -43.77 31.46
N ILE A 54 -1.24 -44.36 30.69
CA ILE A 54 -2.34 -43.60 30.09
C ILE A 54 -3.31 -43.20 31.18
N TYR A 55 -3.39 -41.89 31.44
CA TYR A 55 -4.29 -41.29 32.42
C TYR A 55 -5.69 -41.08 31.86
N GLU A 56 -5.76 -40.59 30.59
CA GLU A 56 -7.00 -40.24 29.91
C GLU A 56 -6.84 -40.37 28.42
N ASN A 57 -7.90 -40.71 27.69
CA ASN A 57 -7.98 -40.66 26.25
C ASN A 57 -8.71 -39.39 25.80
N GLY A 58 -8.16 -38.69 24.84
CA GLY A 58 -8.69 -37.45 24.30
C GLY A 58 -8.85 -37.44 22.79
N GLN A 59 -9.46 -36.40 22.29
CA GLN A 59 -9.59 -36.16 20.85
C GLN A 59 -9.16 -34.75 20.50
N VAL A 60 -8.41 -34.62 19.42
CA VAL A 60 -8.04 -33.34 18.84
C VAL A 60 -8.43 -33.30 17.36
N LYS A 61 -9.22 -32.31 16.98
CA LYS A 61 -9.66 -32.08 15.60
C LYS A 61 -8.85 -30.95 14.98
N LEU A 62 -8.16 -31.24 13.88
CA LEU A 62 -7.43 -30.27 13.09
C LEU A 62 -8.10 -30.12 11.72
N LYS A 63 -8.31 -28.90 11.27
CA LYS A 63 -8.69 -28.63 9.88
C LYS A 63 -7.46 -28.77 8.98
N ASP A 64 -7.66 -29.43 7.87
CA ASP A 64 -6.63 -29.61 6.83
C ASP A 64 -7.12 -29.02 5.49
N ILE A 65 -6.29 -29.12 4.46
CA ILE A 65 -6.62 -28.69 3.10
C ILE A 65 -7.87 -29.48 2.61
N PRO A 66 -8.90 -28.79 2.08
CA PRO A 66 -10.06 -29.47 1.51
C PRO A 66 -9.66 -30.45 0.40
N ILE A 67 -10.20 -31.67 0.45
CA ILE A 67 -9.99 -32.65 -0.60
C ILE A 67 -10.78 -32.27 -1.87
N GLN A 68 -11.91 -31.60 -1.67
CA GLN A 68 -12.80 -31.16 -2.74
C GLN A 68 -13.28 -29.74 -2.46
N ARG A 69 -13.46 -28.93 -3.52
CA ARG A 69 -13.94 -27.55 -3.40
C ARG A 69 -15.29 -27.52 -2.65
N GLY A 70 -15.39 -26.60 -1.68
CA GLY A 70 -16.59 -26.43 -0.87
C GLY A 70 -16.76 -27.43 0.28
N THR A 71 -15.79 -28.33 0.50
CA THR A 71 -15.81 -29.27 1.62
C THR A 71 -14.80 -28.85 2.70
N THR A 72 -15.12 -29.21 3.97
CA THR A 72 -14.15 -29.08 5.07
C THR A 72 -13.52 -30.44 5.32
N HIS A 73 -12.18 -30.50 5.29
CA HIS A 73 -11.45 -31.72 5.65
C HIS A 73 -10.91 -31.61 7.07
N ILE A 74 -11.18 -32.61 7.90
CA ILE A 74 -10.81 -32.66 9.32
C ILE A 74 -10.00 -33.92 9.57
N TRP A 75 -8.87 -33.76 10.25
CA TRP A 75 -8.11 -34.86 10.83
C TRP A 75 -8.49 -34.95 12.30
N ASN A 76 -9.06 -36.07 12.72
CA ASN A 76 -9.50 -36.33 14.10
C ASN A 76 -8.50 -37.31 14.74
N PHE A 77 -7.64 -36.80 15.59
CA PHE A 77 -6.65 -37.58 16.32
C PHE A 77 -7.23 -38.08 17.64
N PHE A 78 -7.19 -39.37 17.86
CA PHE A 78 -7.37 -39.99 19.16
C PHE A 78 -5.98 -40.04 19.82
N ILE A 79 -5.79 -39.32 20.90
CA ILE A 79 -4.52 -39.13 21.59
C ILE A 79 -4.61 -39.56 23.04
N HIS A 80 -3.47 -39.76 23.66
CA HIS A 80 -3.36 -40.08 25.07
C HIS A 80 -2.89 -38.90 25.90
N ARG A 81 -3.43 -38.79 27.11
CA ARG A 81 -2.87 -37.99 28.17
C ARG A 81 -2.20 -38.95 29.15
N TYR A 82 -0.94 -38.70 29.45
CA TYR A 82 -0.12 -39.54 30.27
C TYR A 82 0.04 -38.92 31.66
N GLN A 83 0.22 -39.80 32.68
CA GLN A 83 0.70 -39.41 33.99
C GLN A 83 2.00 -40.16 34.30
N CYS A 84 2.95 -39.46 34.88
CA CYS A 84 4.24 -40.03 35.30
C CYS A 84 4.10 -40.84 36.59
N ASN A 85 4.70 -42.04 36.62
CA ASN A 85 4.75 -42.84 37.83
C ASN A 85 5.69 -42.28 38.89
N CYS A 86 6.65 -41.41 38.49
CA CYS A 86 7.68 -40.91 39.37
C CYS A 86 7.36 -39.50 39.94
N CYS A 87 7.14 -38.53 39.07
CA CYS A 87 6.87 -37.13 39.48
C CYS A 87 5.39 -36.76 39.52
N HIS A 88 4.49 -37.68 39.14
CA HIS A 88 3.04 -37.52 39.09
C HIS A 88 2.54 -36.39 38.15
N GLU A 89 3.41 -35.73 37.42
CA GLU A 89 3.04 -34.73 36.44
C GLU A 89 2.27 -35.35 35.27
N THR A 90 1.32 -34.58 34.71
CA THR A 90 0.54 -35.00 33.55
C THR A 90 0.93 -34.22 32.32
N PHE A 91 0.95 -34.89 31.18
CA PHE A 91 1.19 -34.25 29.89
C PHE A 91 0.36 -34.92 28.80
N THR A 92 0.06 -34.17 27.76
CA THR A 92 -0.71 -34.65 26.62
C THR A 92 0.23 -35.02 25.47
N GLU A 93 -0.10 -36.08 24.77
CA GLU A 93 0.63 -36.51 23.58
C GLU A 93 0.72 -35.37 22.56
N GLU A 94 1.92 -35.17 22.02
CA GLU A 94 2.16 -34.15 21.01
C GLU A 94 1.72 -34.65 19.63
N ILE A 95 1.04 -33.79 18.87
CA ILE A 95 0.64 -34.05 17.49
C ILE A 95 1.60 -33.28 16.56
N PRO A 96 2.56 -33.96 15.90
CA PRO A 96 3.56 -33.30 15.06
C PRO A 96 2.99 -32.52 13.89
N PHE A 97 1.78 -32.89 13.44
CA PHE A 97 1.09 -32.27 12.32
C PHE A 97 0.38 -30.96 12.66
N LYS A 98 0.26 -30.65 13.94
CA LYS A 98 -0.49 -29.47 14.41
C LYS A 98 0.33 -28.21 14.31
N TYR A 99 -0.19 -27.21 13.59
CA TYR A 99 0.43 -25.89 13.57
C TYR A 99 0.29 -25.20 14.93
N PRO A 100 1.39 -24.68 15.51
CA PRO A 100 1.44 -24.24 16.91
C PRO A 100 0.37 -23.21 17.27
N GLY A 101 -0.30 -23.42 18.43
CA GLY A 101 -1.33 -22.52 18.93
C GLY A 101 -2.56 -22.38 18.04
N THR A 102 -2.83 -23.34 17.17
CA THR A 102 -3.99 -23.35 16.26
C THR A 102 -4.69 -24.71 16.26
N ARG A 103 -5.78 -24.81 15.48
CA ARG A 103 -6.47 -26.07 15.18
C ARG A 103 -6.44 -26.39 13.68
N ILE A 104 -5.29 -26.16 13.05
CA ILE A 104 -5.03 -26.55 11.66
C ILE A 104 -3.75 -27.37 11.57
N THR A 105 -3.58 -28.07 10.47
CA THR A 105 -2.34 -28.78 10.15
C THR A 105 -1.27 -27.81 9.63
N TYR A 106 0.02 -28.22 9.68
CA TYR A 106 1.10 -27.51 8.98
C TYR A 106 0.83 -27.37 7.48
N ARG A 107 0.22 -28.40 6.85
CA ARG A 107 -0.15 -28.37 5.43
C ARG A 107 -1.13 -27.24 5.14
N ALA A 108 -2.19 -27.14 5.97
CA ALA A 108 -3.18 -26.05 5.84
C ALA A 108 -2.54 -24.69 6.08
N ALA A 109 -1.64 -24.55 7.05
CA ALA A 109 -0.90 -23.33 7.29
C ALA A 109 -0.03 -22.93 6.09
N ASN A 110 0.72 -23.86 5.50
CA ASN A 110 1.54 -23.62 4.31
C ASN A 110 0.69 -23.23 3.09
N TRP A 111 -0.48 -23.84 2.95
CA TRP A 111 -1.43 -23.48 1.89
C TRP A 111 -1.96 -22.05 2.07
N ILE A 112 -2.31 -21.65 3.31
CA ILE A 112 -2.67 -20.27 3.67
C ILE A 112 -1.52 -19.31 3.38
N LYS A 113 -0.27 -19.67 3.74
CA LYS A 113 0.94 -18.88 3.43
C LYS A 113 1.04 -18.59 1.93
N GLY A 114 0.80 -19.59 1.08
CA GLY A 114 0.78 -19.42 -0.38
C GLY A 114 -0.27 -18.40 -0.86
N PHE A 115 -1.48 -18.42 -0.33
CA PHE A 115 -2.50 -17.43 -0.68
C PHE A 115 -2.15 -16.02 -0.21
N LEU A 116 -1.59 -15.87 0.98
CA LEU A 116 -1.15 -14.59 1.52
C LEU A 116 -0.01 -13.98 0.68
N GLN A 117 0.93 -14.81 0.22
CA GLN A 117 2.00 -14.39 -0.71
C GLN A 117 1.45 -13.90 -2.06
N GLN A 118 0.33 -14.46 -2.53
CA GLN A 118 -0.42 -13.98 -3.70
C GLN A 118 -1.29 -12.74 -3.40
N LYS A 119 -1.12 -12.12 -2.24
CA LYS A 119 -1.83 -10.90 -1.81
C LYS A 119 -3.36 -11.07 -1.70
N MET A 120 -3.85 -12.28 -1.50
CA MET A 120 -5.27 -12.51 -1.24
C MET A 120 -5.69 -11.96 0.12
N SER A 121 -6.90 -11.39 0.19
CA SER A 121 -7.43 -10.90 1.45
C SER A 121 -7.76 -12.04 2.41
N ILE A 122 -7.64 -11.81 3.73
CA ILE A 122 -8.00 -12.79 4.75
C ILE A 122 -9.45 -13.27 4.58
N LYS A 123 -10.37 -12.38 4.20
CA LYS A 123 -11.76 -12.71 3.93
C LYS A 123 -11.90 -13.72 2.79
N ALA A 124 -11.23 -13.48 1.67
CA ALA A 124 -11.24 -14.40 0.53
C ALA A 124 -10.65 -15.77 0.90
N ILE A 125 -9.56 -15.80 1.67
CA ILE A 125 -8.95 -17.04 2.15
C ILE A 125 -9.92 -17.79 3.08
N GLN A 126 -10.60 -17.08 3.98
CA GLN A 126 -11.63 -17.69 4.85
C GLN A 126 -12.78 -18.31 4.05
N GLU A 127 -13.28 -17.60 3.03
CA GLU A 127 -14.34 -18.09 2.16
C GLU A 127 -13.93 -19.34 1.37
N LEU A 128 -12.66 -19.40 0.92
CA LEU A 128 -12.12 -20.55 0.19
C LEU A 128 -11.85 -21.76 1.08
N THR A 129 -11.33 -21.54 2.28
CA THR A 129 -10.78 -22.61 3.13
C THR A 129 -11.70 -23.02 4.26
N GLY A 130 -12.69 -22.19 4.62
CA GLY A 130 -13.50 -22.35 5.83
C GLY A 130 -12.71 -22.24 7.14
N ILE A 131 -11.44 -21.81 7.10
CA ILE A 131 -10.60 -21.61 8.28
C ILE A 131 -10.92 -20.24 8.86
N HIS A 132 -11.00 -20.17 10.22
CA HIS A 132 -11.40 -18.95 10.91
C HIS A 132 -10.41 -17.81 10.71
N TRP A 133 -10.93 -16.59 10.63
CA TRP A 133 -10.17 -15.36 10.42
C TRP A 133 -8.96 -15.21 11.35
N ASP A 134 -9.13 -15.48 12.64
CA ASP A 134 -8.05 -15.36 13.64
C ASP A 134 -6.89 -16.32 13.35
N THR A 135 -7.19 -17.53 12.86
CA THR A 135 -6.16 -18.52 12.51
C THR A 135 -5.36 -18.05 11.29
N ILE A 136 -6.04 -17.54 10.25
CA ILE A 136 -5.39 -16.97 9.06
C ILE A 136 -4.55 -15.77 9.46
N ARG A 137 -5.09 -14.91 10.34
CA ARG A 137 -4.38 -13.73 10.86
C ARG A 137 -3.12 -14.12 11.66
N LYS A 138 -3.16 -15.22 12.41
CA LYS A 138 -1.99 -15.73 13.11
C LYS A 138 -0.89 -16.15 12.13
N VAL A 139 -1.24 -16.93 11.11
CA VAL A 139 -0.30 -17.34 10.04
C VAL A 139 0.28 -16.10 9.34
N GLN A 140 -0.55 -15.09 9.07
CA GLN A 140 -0.09 -13.84 8.47
C GLN A 140 0.95 -13.11 9.35
N ARG A 141 0.71 -13.05 10.68
CA ARG A 141 1.65 -12.41 11.60
C ARG A 141 3.00 -13.11 11.60
N GLU A 142 3.02 -14.43 11.62
CA GLU A 142 4.28 -15.20 11.59
C GLU A 142 5.08 -14.93 10.31
N ILE A 143 4.42 -14.84 9.14
CA ILE A 143 5.09 -14.43 7.89
C ILE A 143 5.68 -13.03 8.01
N MET A 144 4.94 -12.11 8.64
CA MET A 144 5.41 -10.74 8.85
C MET A 144 6.59 -10.69 9.82
N ASP A 145 6.54 -11.46 10.90
CA ASP A 145 7.62 -11.55 11.89
C ASP A 145 8.89 -12.16 11.27
N GLU A 146 8.75 -13.22 10.46
CA GLU A 146 9.84 -13.81 9.67
C GLU A 146 10.47 -12.77 8.73
N ALA A 147 9.65 -12.02 7.97
CA ALA A 147 10.12 -10.99 7.06
C ALA A 147 10.81 -9.81 7.79
N ILE A 148 10.32 -9.43 8.97
CA ILE A 148 10.95 -8.42 9.81
C ILE A 148 12.33 -8.90 10.28
N TRP A 149 12.41 -10.14 10.76
CA TRP A 149 13.66 -10.72 11.22
C TRP A 149 14.70 -10.83 10.10
N GLU A 150 14.30 -11.32 8.90
CA GLU A 150 15.19 -11.39 7.73
C GLU A 150 15.70 -10.01 7.33
N ARG A 151 14.82 -8.99 7.33
CA ARG A 151 15.21 -7.61 7.05
C ARG A 151 16.23 -7.08 8.08
N GLU A 152 15.99 -7.30 9.37
CA GLU A 152 16.91 -6.86 10.43
C GLU A 152 18.27 -7.54 10.31
N LYS A 153 18.28 -8.82 9.93
CA LYS A 153 19.51 -9.55 9.61
C LYS A 153 20.24 -8.93 8.43
N MET A 154 19.52 -8.69 7.32
CA MET A 154 20.06 -8.07 6.11
C MET A 154 20.69 -6.69 6.38
N LEU A 155 20.03 -5.85 7.18
CA LEU A 155 20.54 -4.52 7.55
C LEU A 155 21.85 -4.57 8.37
N ARG A 156 22.14 -5.70 9.02
CA ARG A 156 23.38 -5.92 9.79
C ARG A 156 24.49 -6.61 8.98
N GLU A 157 24.19 -7.08 7.78
CA GLU A 157 25.19 -7.69 6.90
C GLU A 157 26.10 -6.60 6.31
N GLU A 158 27.42 -6.82 6.38
CA GLU A 158 28.43 -5.83 5.93
C GLU A 158 28.30 -5.40 4.46
N GLY A 159 27.68 -6.23 3.62
CA GLY A 159 27.51 -5.98 2.18
C GLY A 159 26.25 -5.17 1.83
N TYR A 160 25.29 -5.01 2.74
CA TYR A 160 24.04 -4.33 2.43
C TYR A 160 24.16 -2.82 2.59
N LYS A 161 24.29 -2.12 1.48
CA LYS A 161 24.46 -0.65 1.42
C LYS A 161 23.54 -0.04 0.36
N PRO A 162 22.30 0.34 0.70
CA PRO A 162 21.36 0.97 -0.23
C PRO A 162 21.93 2.31 -0.70
N ARG A 163 21.78 2.60 -2.00
CA ARG A 163 22.26 3.82 -2.60
C ARG A 163 21.16 4.87 -2.78
N ILE A 164 19.94 4.43 -3.04
CA ILE A 164 18.80 5.32 -3.28
C ILE A 164 17.69 4.93 -2.33
N LEU A 165 17.31 5.87 -1.46
CA LEU A 165 16.20 5.70 -0.53
C LEU A 165 14.96 6.43 -1.05
N ALA A 166 13.78 5.91 -0.70
CA ALA A 166 12.51 6.64 -0.75
C ALA A 166 11.93 6.78 0.64
N VAL A 167 11.38 7.94 0.94
CA VAL A 167 10.64 8.23 2.17
C VAL A 167 9.25 8.69 1.80
N ASP A 168 8.23 7.98 2.28
CA ASP A 168 6.83 8.32 2.04
C ASP A 168 5.97 8.10 3.28
N GLU A 169 4.82 8.77 3.33
CA GLU A 169 3.85 8.69 4.41
C GLU A 169 2.57 8.01 3.94
N PHE A 170 2.06 7.08 4.73
CA PHE A 170 0.76 6.47 4.45
C PHE A 170 -0.17 6.50 5.66
N ALA A 171 -1.47 6.55 5.40
CA ALA A 171 -2.48 6.48 6.45
C ALA A 171 -2.69 5.05 6.92
N ILE A 172 -2.53 4.79 8.22
CA ILE A 172 -2.80 3.48 8.83
C ILE A 172 -4.31 3.28 8.99
N HIS A 173 -5.04 4.34 9.34
CA HIS A 173 -6.50 4.33 9.50
C HIS A 173 -7.13 5.60 8.95
N LYS A 174 -8.42 5.56 8.63
CA LYS A 174 -9.21 6.77 8.37
C LYS A 174 -9.15 7.69 9.58
N GLY A 175 -8.64 8.91 9.40
CA GLY A 175 -8.50 9.93 10.44
C GLY A 175 -7.13 9.91 11.11
N HIS A 176 -6.22 10.73 10.63
CA HIS A 176 -5.00 11.27 11.27
C HIS A 176 -3.96 10.29 11.88
N SER A 177 -4.08 8.98 11.67
CA SER A 177 -3.03 8.03 12.06
C SER A 177 -2.17 7.68 10.84
N TYR A 178 -0.92 8.13 10.85
CA TYR A 178 0.03 7.96 9.75
C TYR A 178 1.20 7.09 10.18
N ALA A 179 1.89 6.53 9.19
CA ALA A 179 3.22 5.94 9.33
C ALA A 179 4.13 6.50 8.26
N THR A 180 5.41 6.60 8.60
CA THR A 180 6.49 6.92 7.67
C THR A 180 7.19 5.62 7.27
N CYS A 181 7.42 5.43 5.98
CA CYS A 181 8.11 4.29 5.42
C CYS A 181 9.40 4.74 4.74
N VAL A 182 10.48 4.00 4.96
CA VAL A 182 11.74 4.17 4.24
C VAL A 182 12.03 2.90 3.45
N MET A 183 12.29 3.05 2.15
CA MET A 183 12.52 1.97 1.21
C MET A 183 13.84 2.13 0.48
N ASN A 184 14.48 1.01 0.13
CA ASN A 184 15.52 0.95 -0.88
C ASN A 184 14.85 0.86 -2.27
N LEU A 185 14.98 1.90 -3.09
CA LEU A 185 14.31 1.95 -4.40
C LEU A 185 14.94 1.02 -5.44
N GLU A 186 16.21 0.65 -5.29
CA GLU A 186 16.89 -0.21 -6.25
C GLU A 186 16.42 -1.67 -6.14
N GLN A 187 16.11 -2.13 -4.93
CA GLN A 187 15.70 -3.51 -4.65
C GLN A 187 14.21 -3.64 -4.32
N GLY A 188 13.57 -2.53 -3.93
CA GLY A 188 12.17 -2.52 -3.50
C GLY A 188 11.97 -2.95 -2.04
N ASP A 189 13.04 -3.03 -1.25
CA ASP A 189 12.99 -3.46 0.15
C ASP A 189 12.51 -2.34 1.06
N ILE A 190 11.65 -2.69 2.02
CA ILE A 190 11.26 -1.80 3.10
C ILE A 190 12.33 -1.88 4.19
N LEU A 191 13.06 -0.78 4.40
CA LEU A 191 14.11 -0.72 5.42
C LEU A 191 13.55 -0.43 6.81
N TRP A 192 12.55 0.44 6.88
CA TRP A 192 11.97 0.88 8.14
C TRP A 192 10.55 1.38 7.98
N VAL A 193 9.74 1.16 9.01
CA VAL A 193 8.39 1.72 9.14
C VAL A 193 8.20 2.22 10.56
N GLY A 194 7.96 3.51 10.71
CA GLY A 194 7.68 4.14 12.01
C GLY A 194 6.27 4.74 12.07
N LYS A 195 5.64 4.69 13.23
CA LYS A 195 4.35 5.32 13.47
C LYS A 195 4.53 6.84 13.59
N GLY A 196 3.71 7.60 12.89
CA GLY A 196 3.71 9.06 12.88
C GLY A 196 4.29 9.65 11.60
N ARG A 197 4.27 10.99 11.52
CA ARG A 197 4.80 11.78 10.39
C ARG A 197 5.50 13.07 10.85
N ALA A 198 5.71 13.22 12.15
CA ALA A 198 6.43 14.36 12.68
C ALA A 198 7.94 14.16 12.54
N MET A 199 8.70 15.25 12.63
CA MET A 199 10.17 15.20 12.57
C MET A 199 10.76 14.16 13.53
N LYS A 200 10.31 14.15 14.78
CA LYS A 200 10.73 13.20 15.83
C LYS A 200 10.40 11.73 15.50
N ASP A 201 9.36 11.51 14.68
CA ASP A 201 8.95 10.15 14.31
C ASP A 201 9.87 9.60 13.23
N PHE A 202 10.28 10.44 12.27
CA PHE A 202 11.23 10.07 11.23
C PHE A 202 12.69 10.05 11.74
N GLU A 203 13.05 10.83 12.77
CA GLU A 203 14.40 10.81 13.37
C GLU A 203 14.76 9.41 13.89
N LYS A 204 13.77 8.65 14.36
CA LYS A 204 13.95 7.25 14.80
C LYS A 204 14.51 6.33 13.72
N PHE A 205 14.27 6.61 12.44
CA PHE A 205 14.90 5.85 11.36
C PHE A 205 16.42 5.87 11.47
N PHE A 206 17.01 7.02 11.79
CA PHE A 206 18.45 7.17 11.92
C PHE A 206 19.00 6.64 13.25
N GLU A 207 18.13 6.40 14.23
CA GLU A 207 18.46 5.73 15.50
C GLU A 207 18.41 4.21 15.35
N ASP A 208 17.38 3.70 14.66
CA ASP A 208 17.09 2.26 14.51
C ASP A 208 17.96 1.58 13.45
N VAL A 209 18.34 2.30 12.38
CA VAL A 209 19.13 1.74 11.26
C VAL A 209 20.62 2.09 11.44
N PRO A 210 21.52 1.09 11.39
CA PRO A 210 22.95 1.33 11.54
C PRO A 210 23.48 2.37 10.53
N SER A 211 24.23 3.37 11.00
CA SER A 211 24.76 4.43 10.16
C SER A 211 25.71 3.92 9.07
N ASP A 212 26.41 2.82 9.32
CA ASP A 212 27.30 2.19 8.35
C ASP A 212 26.52 1.63 7.15
N SER A 213 25.33 1.07 7.36
CA SER A 213 24.44 0.61 6.29
C SER A 213 24.00 1.77 5.38
N LEU A 214 23.93 2.99 5.91
CA LEU A 214 23.52 4.20 5.17
C LEU A 214 24.71 4.93 4.50
N SER A 215 25.94 4.45 4.67
CA SER A 215 27.16 5.13 4.22
C SER A 215 27.25 5.29 2.68
N ALA A 216 26.58 4.44 1.91
CA ALA A 216 26.54 4.46 0.45
C ALA A 216 25.39 5.28 -0.15
N VAL A 217 24.53 5.87 0.68
CA VAL A 217 23.34 6.61 0.20
C VAL A 217 23.78 7.86 -0.56
N ILE A 218 23.40 7.94 -1.83
CA ILE A 218 23.68 9.07 -2.74
C ILE A 218 22.45 9.92 -3.05
N ALA A 219 21.25 9.37 -2.87
CA ALA A 219 20.00 10.10 -3.09
C ALA A 219 18.88 9.64 -2.17
N VAL A 220 18.01 10.58 -1.78
CA VAL A 220 16.79 10.31 -1.01
C VAL A 220 15.60 10.95 -1.72
N ALA A 221 14.71 10.11 -2.23
CA ALA A 221 13.44 10.52 -2.82
C ALA A 221 12.40 10.75 -1.71
N MET A 222 11.73 11.89 -1.71
CA MET A 222 10.71 12.20 -0.70
C MET A 222 9.80 13.36 -1.12
N ASP A 223 8.73 13.57 -0.36
CA ASP A 223 7.92 14.79 -0.49
C ASP A 223 8.71 16.04 -0.06
N MET A 224 8.22 17.21 -0.45
CA MET A 224 8.82 18.51 -0.15
C MET A 224 8.64 18.94 1.33
N ASN A 225 8.66 17.98 2.26
CA ASN A 225 8.53 18.21 3.69
C ASN A 225 9.80 18.86 4.27
N ALA A 226 9.67 20.06 4.83
CA ALA A 226 10.81 20.82 5.36
C ALA A 226 11.48 20.14 6.55
N SER A 227 10.73 19.40 7.38
CA SER A 227 11.27 18.69 8.54
C SER A 227 12.12 17.50 8.12
N TYR A 228 11.67 16.76 7.10
CA TYR A 228 12.41 15.62 6.55
C TYR A 228 13.67 16.07 5.84
N ASN A 229 13.60 17.17 5.11
CA ASN A 229 14.79 17.78 4.48
C ASN A 229 15.89 18.07 5.51
N LYS A 230 15.55 18.64 6.67
CA LYS A 230 16.50 18.93 7.75
C LYS A 230 17.17 17.66 8.26
N LEU A 231 16.41 16.59 8.49
CA LEU A 231 16.94 15.33 8.99
C LEU A 231 17.83 14.65 7.96
N VAL A 232 17.42 14.58 6.70
CA VAL A 232 18.22 13.99 5.62
C VAL A 232 19.52 14.77 5.45
N THR A 233 19.47 16.10 5.43
CA THR A 233 20.68 16.93 5.33
C THR A 233 21.62 16.75 6.53
N LYS A 234 21.08 16.57 7.74
CA LYS A 234 21.85 16.36 8.97
C LYS A 234 22.54 14.99 8.98
N HIS A 235 21.81 13.92 8.66
CA HIS A 235 22.29 12.54 8.82
C HIS A 235 22.92 11.96 7.55
N LEU A 236 22.55 12.46 6.37
CA LEU A 236 23.05 12.02 5.07
C LEU A 236 23.57 13.22 4.24
N PRO A 237 24.62 13.93 4.71
CA PRO A 237 25.05 15.20 4.08
C PRO A 237 25.59 15.03 2.66
N LYS A 238 25.95 13.80 2.26
CA LYS A 238 26.43 13.49 0.89
C LYS A 238 25.29 13.14 -0.06
N ALA A 239 24.12 12.84 0.47
CA ALA A 239 22.97 12.43 -0.34
C ALA A 239 22.24 13.63 -0.93
N ARG A 240 21.85 13.54 -2.20
CA ARG A 240 20.98 14.52 -2.84
C ARG A 240 19.52 14.23 -2.48
N ILE A 241 18.78 15.28 -2.09
CA ILE A 241 17.34 15.19 -1.95
C ILE A 241 16.72 15.27 -3.33
N VAL A 242 15.83 14.34 -3.64
CA VAL A 242 15.07 14.27 -4.89
C VAL A 242 13.58 14.39 -4.54
N TYR A 243 12.91 15.41 -5.09
CA TYR A 243 11.48 15.57 -4.79
C TYR A 243 10.62 14.72 -5.71
N ASP A 244 9.65 14.03 -5.10
CA ASP A 244 8.73 13.17 -5.82
C ASP A 244 7.87 13.95 -6.81
N ARG A 245 7.89 13.50 -8.06
CA ARG A 245 7.11 14.02 -9.19
C ARG A 245 5.61 14.03 -8.88
N PHE A 246 5.09 12.95 -8.29
CA PHE A 246 3.66 12.83 -8.01
C PHE A 246 3.18 13.91 -7.05
N HIS A 247 3.92 14.16 -5.98
CA HIS A 247 3.58 15.20 -5.00
C HIS A 247 3.62 16.60 -5.61
N MET A 248 4.61 16.90 -6.46
CA MET A 248 4.68 18.19 -7.15
C MET A 248 3.51 18.38 -8.12
N GLN A 249 3.21 17.38 -8.93
CA GLN A 249 2.09 17.41 -9.88
C GLN A 249 0.74 17.51 -9.18
N SER A 250 0.55 16.75 -8.09
CA SER A 250 -0.69 16.77 -7.30
C SER A 250 -0.92 18.12 -6.64
N GLN A 251 0.13 18.78 -6.13
CA GLN A 251 0.03 20.11 -5.55
C GLN A 251 -0.29 21.14 -6.64
N PHE A 252 0.38 21.11 -7.80
CA PHE A 252 0.10 21.98 -8.92
C PHE A 252 -1.34 21.82 -9.42
N ALA A 253 -1.80 20.59 -9.56
CA ALA A 253 -3.16 20.26 -9.96
C ALA A 253 -4.22 20.84 -9.02
N ARG A 254 -3.95 20.82 -7.71
CA ARG A 254 -4.86 21.35 -6.67
C ARG A 254 -4.78 22.88 -6.56
N ASP A 255 -3.56 23.38 -6.41
CA ASP A 255 -3.32 24.77 -5.96
C ASP A 255 -3.28 25.77 -7.14
N VAL A 256 -3.02 25.29 -8.37
CA VAL A 256 -3.01 26.13 -9.57
C VAL A 256 -4.19 25.80 -10.47
N LEU A 257 -4.19 24.64 -11.16
CA LEU A 257 -5.24 24.30 -12.11
C LEU A 257 -6.64 24.26 -11.48
N GLY A 258 -6.74 23.68 -10.29
CA GLY A 258 -7.99 23.63 -9.52
C GLY A 258 -8.49 25.00 -9.10
N ALA A 259 -7.60 25.85 -8.62
CA ALA A 259 -7.93 27.22 -8.19
C ALA A 259 -8.40 28.08 -9.36
N VAL A 260 -7.58 28.16 -10.44
CA VAL A 260 -7.89 28.97 -11.63
C VAL A 260 -9.21 28.51 -12.28
N ARG A 261 -9.36 27.19 -12.48
CA ARG A 261 -10.62 26.64 -13.03
C ARG A 261 -11.86 26.99 -12.21
N LEU A 262 -11.73 26.94 -10.88
CA LEU A 262 -12.85 27.28 -10.00
C LEU A 262 -13.15 28.79 -9.98
N ASP A 263 -12.12 29.62 -10.11
CA ASP A 263 -12.30 31.07 -10.18
C ASP A 263 -12.96 31.49 -11.48
N GLU A 264 -12.55 30.90 -12.62
CA GLU A 264 -13.24 31.09 -13.90
C GLU A 264 -14.72 30.67 -13.81
N ALA A 265 -14.97 29.47 -13.28
CA ALA A 265 -16.34 29.00 -13.07
C ALA A 265 -17.16 29.94 -12.15
N ARG A 266 -16.57 30.52 -11.11
CA ARG A 266 -17.26 31.49 -10.23
C ARG A 266 -17.57 32.78 -10.96
N ARG A 267 -16.66 33.29 -11.82
CA ARG A 267 -16.88 34.50 -12.64
C ARG A 267 -18.08 34.30 -13.55
N ASN A 268 -18.18 33.17 -14.27
CA ASN A 268 -19.34 32.89 -15.14
C ASN A 268 -20.64 32.77 -14.34
N LYS A 269 -20.59 32.19 -13.13
CA LYS A 269 -21.78 32.14 -12.27
C LYS A 269 -22.19 33.51 -11.72
N ALA A 270 -21.24 34.40 -11.48
CA ALA A 270 -21.53 35.80 -11.08
C ALA A 270 -22.19 36.56 -12.24
N LYS A 271 -21.65 36.46 -13.47
CA LYS A 271 -22.24 37.05 -14.67
C LYS A 271 -23.67 36.55 -14.94
N GLU A 272 -23.92 35.20 -14.83
CA GLU A 272 -25.27 34.63 -14.91
C GLU A 272 -26.24 35.36 -13.98
N LYS A 273 -25.83 35.60 -12.73
CA LYS A 273 -26.67 36.27 -11.73
C LYS A 273 -26.89 37.75 -12.05
N GLU A 274 -25.85 38.46 -12.50
CA GLU A 274 -25.94 39.87 -12.91
C GLU A 274 -26.93 40.01 -14.08
N ILE A 275 -26.77 39.24 -15.15
CA ILE A 275 -27.67 39.23 -16.32
C ILE A 275 -29.13 38.96 -15.89
N LEU A 276 -29.33 38.00 -14.98
CA LEU A 276 -30.69 37.70 -14.50
C LEU A 276 -31.26 38.80 -13.60
N ALA A 277 -30.43 39.55 -12.89
CA ALA A 277 -30.86 40.67 -12.04
C ALA A 277 -31.27 41.92 -12.88
N ASP A 278 -30.75 42.05 -14.09
CA ASP A 278 -31.11 43.14 -15.02
C ASP A 278 -32.50 42.93 -15.67
N ILE A 279 -33.10 41.76 -15.47
CA ILE A 279 -34.47 41.49 -15.96
C ILE A 279 -35.47 42.05 -14.95
N SER A 280 -36.18 43.10 -15.33
CA SER A 280 -37.27 43.73 -14.58
C SER A 280 -38.63 43.50 -15.24
N ASP A 281 -39.72 43.86 -14.55
CA ASP A 281 -41.07 43.73 -15.09
C ASP A 281 -41.32 44.68 -16.29
N ASP A 282 -40.52 45.75 -16.45
CA ASP A 282 -40.58 46.70 -17.56
C ASP A 282 -39.70 46.27 -18.76
N THR A 283 -38.97 45.17 -18.68
CA THR A 283 -38.12 44.69 -19.76
C THR A 283 -38.97 44.14 -20.92
N ASP A 284 -38.77 44.65 -22.12
CA ASP A 284 -39.47 44.19 -23.28
C ASP A 284 -39.18 42.68 -23.59
N LYS A 285 -40.10 42.02 -24.29
CA LYS A 285 -40.02 40.56 -24.51
C LYS A 285 -38.79 40.10 -25.31
N GLU A 286 -38.28 40.94 -26.19
CA GLU A 286 -37.15 40.59 -27.07
C GLU A 286 -35.83 40.69 -26.28
N THR A 287 -35.63 41.77 -25.54
CA THR A 287 -34.52 42.00 -24.63
C THR A 287 -34.51 40.94 -23.52
N MET A 288 -35.67 40.63 -22.92
CA MET A 288 -35.78 39.56 -21.91
C MET A 288 -35.34 38.17 -22.49
N LYS A 289 -35.71 37.85 -23.73
CA LYS A 289 -35.34 36.61 -24.41
C LYS A 289 -33.82 36.53 -24.64
N SER A 290 -33.21 37.65 -25.05
CA SER A 290 -31.76 37.75 -25.27
C SER A 290 -30.99 37.55 -23.96
N LEU A 291 -31.36 38.29 -22.90
CA LEU A 291 -30.74 38.18 -21.58
C LEU A 291 -30.84 36.74 -20.97
N LYS A 292 -32.02 36.11 -21.13
CA LYS A 292 -32.18 34.72 -20.69
C LYS A 292 -31.31 33.72 -21.50
N GLN A 293 -31.08 33.99 -22.78
CA GLN A 293 -30.21 33.15 -23.60
C GLN A 293 -28.74 33.33 -23.20
N GLU A 294 -28.32 34.57 -22.94
CA GLU A 294 -26.97 34.88 -22.42
C GLU A 294 -26.71 34.26 -21.07
N ALA A 295 -27.63 34.43 -20.09
CA ALA A 295 -27.53 33.78 -18.78
C ALA A 295 -27.45 32.25 -18.88
N LYS A 296 -28.17 31.65 -19.87
CA LYS A 296 -28.09 30.21 -20.12
C LYS A 296 -26.72 29.81 -20.65
N ALA A 297 -26.08 30.62 -21.49
CA ALA A 297 -24.72 30.37 -21.97
C ALA A 297 -23.70 30.38 -20.84
N GLU A 298 -23.71 31.41 -20.00
CA GLU A 298 -22.85 31.52 -18.81
C GLU A 298 -23.03 30.32 -17.85
N LYS A 299 -24.26 29.85 -17.66
CA LYS A 299 -24.56 28.66 -16.85
C LYS A 299 -24.00 27.38 -17.47
N GLN A 300 -24.06 27.24 -18.80
CA GLN A 300 -23.48 26.08 -19.50
C GLN A 300 -21.96 26.07 -19.35
N GLU A 301 -21.31 27.21 -19.52
CA GLU A 301 -19.86 27.36 -19.39
C GLU A 301 -19.39 27.08 -17.96
N TYR A 302 -20.08 27.59 -16.93
CA TYR A 302 -19.86 27.19 -15.54
C TYR A 302 -19.88 25.68 -15.35
N SER A 303 -20.88 25.00 -15.95
CA SER A 303 -21.03 23.55 -15.83
C SER A 303 -19.89 22.79 -16.55
N GLN A 304 -19.47 23.29 -17.71
CA GLN A 304 -18.37 22.71 -18.49
C GLN A 304 -17.04 22.81 -17.73
N LEU A 305 -16.70 24.00 -17.22
CA LEU A 305 -15.52 24.23 -16.39
C LEU A 305 -15.48 23.30 -15.17
N LYS A 306 -16.60 23.09 -14.50
CA LYS A 306 -16.65 22.15 -13.37
C LYS A 306 -16.35 20.71 -13.75
N LYS A 307 -16.81 20.25 -14.91
CA LYS A 307 -16.60 18.89 -15.43
C LYS A 307 -15.17 18.67 -15.98
N LEU A 308 -14.47 19.74 -16.33
CA LEU A 308 -13.16 19.69 -16.99
C LEU A 308 -12.04 19.16 -16.10
N ARG A 309 -12.26 19.02 -14.79
CA ARG A 309 -11.23 18.63 -13.80
C ARG A 309 -10.35 17.48 -14.27
N TRP A 310 -10.95 16.39 -14.70
CA TRP A 310 -10.18 15.19 -15.06
C TRP A 310 -9.40 15.35 -16.37
N SER A 311 -9.93 16.05 -17.33
CA SER A 311 -9.24 16.34 -18.60
C SER A 311 -8.00 17.22 -18.37
N LEU A 312 -8.08 18.21 -17.48
CA LEU A 312 -6.92 19.04 -17.11
C LEU A 312 -5.82 18.26 -16.37
N LEU A 313 -6.21 17.26 -15.55
CA LEU A 313 -5.26 16.46 -14.78
C LEU A 313 -4.61 15.33 -15.60
N THR A 314 -5.26 14.88 -16.66
CA THR A 314 -4.73 13.84 -17.54
C THR A 314 -3.66 14.45 -18.46
N ASN A 315 -2.57 13.71 -18.69
CA ASN A 315 -1.55 14.12 -19.65
C ASN A 315 -2.15 14.12 -21.06
N SER A 316 -1.70 15.05 -21.89
CA SER A 316 -2.23 15.25 -23.26
C SER A 316 -2.15 13.99 -24.13
N ASP A 317 -1.08 13.20 -23.98
CA ASP A 317 -0.85 11.93 -24.69
C ASP A 317 -1.82 10.79 -24.32
N LYS A 318 -2.55 10.94 -23.20
CA LYS A 318 -3.50 9.94 -22.66
C LYS A 318 -4.97 10.34 -22.81
N LEU A 319 -5.23 11.51 -23.37
CA LEU A 319 -6.58 11.96 -23.65
C LEU A 319 -7.09 11.32 -24.94
N SER A 320 -8.39 10.98 -24.99
CA SER A 320 -9.05 10.60 -26.23
C SER A 320 -9.27 11.85 -27.10
N ASP A 321 -9.34 11.67 -28.43
CA ASP A 321 -9.48 12.76 -29.39
C ASP A 321 -10.66 13.69 -29.03
N SER A 322 -11.82 13.15 -28.72
CA SER A 322 -13.01 13.93 -28.34
C SER A 322 -12.82 14.76 -27.05
N LYS A 323 -12.05 14.25 -26.06
CA LYS A 323 -11.72 15.00 -24.86
C LYS A 323 -10.67 16.07 -25.12
N THR A 324 -9.76 15.80 -26.04
CA THR A 324 -8.75 16.77 -26.46
C THR A 324 -9.40 17.95 -27.18
N GLU A 325 -10.29 17.70 -28.13
CA GLU A 325 -11.07 18.76 -28.82
C GLU A 325 -11.89 19.59 -27.84
N GLN A 326 -12.61 18.94 -26.93
CA GLN A 326 -13.38 19.63 -25.90
C GLN A 326 -12.49 20.49 -24.97
N LEU A 327 -11.34 19.98 -24.57
CA LEU A 327 -10.38 20.71 -23.76
C LEU A 327 -9.83 21.92 -24.50
N GLN A 328 -9.42 21.74 -25.76
CA GLN A 328 -8.88 22.81 -26.58
C GLN A 328 -9.92 23.91 -26.82
N SER A 329 -11.17 23.56 -27.11
CA SER A 329 -12.25 24.54 -27.26
C SER A 329 -12.40 25.41 -26.03
N ILE A 330 -12.44 24.81 -24.84
CA ILE A 330 -12.58 25.59 -23.57
C ILE A 330 -11.34 26.42 -23.30
N LEU A 331 -10.13 25.92 -23.55
CA LEU A 331 -8.89 26.65 -23.33
C LEU A 331 -8.75 27.87 -24.26
N GLN A 332 -9.41 27.92 -25.42
CA GLN A 332 -9.43 29.08 -26.32
C GLN A 332 -10.14 30.28 -25.65
N ASP A 333 -11.17 30.02 -24.85
CA ASP A 333 -11.99 31.06 -24.22
C ASP A 333 -11.48 31.46 -22.82
N HIS A 334 -10.57 30.64 -22.22
CA HIS A 334 -10.05 30.84 -20.87
C HIS A 334 -8.53 30.95 -20.85
N HIS A 335 -8.00 32.14 -21.10
CA HIS A 335 -6.57 32.41 -21.23
C HIS A 335 -5.77 31.94 -20.01
N ASP A 336 -6.16 32.32 -18.78
CA ASP A 336 -5.44 31.96 -17.57
C ASP A 336 -5.35 30.44 -17.38
N LEU A 337 -6.45 29.75 -17.68
CA LEU A 337 -6.50 28.29 -17.60
C LEU A 337 -5.63 27.63 -18.68
N ALA A 338 -5.58 28.21 -19.88
CA ALA A 338 -4.72 27.74 -20.97
C ALA A 338 -3.23 27.86 -20.61
N VAL A 339 -2.82 29.01 -20.06
CA VAL A 339 -1.45 29.22 -19.57
C VAL A 339 -1.10 28.21 -18.49
N CYS A 340 -1.96 28.03 -17.49
CA CYS A 340 -1.72 27.05 -16.43
C CYS A 340 -1.64 25.61 -16.95
N TYR A 341 -2.43 25.25 -17.95
CA TYR A 341 -2.38 23.93 -18.59
C TYR A 341 -1.07 23.74 -19.37
N ALA A 342 -0.63 24.72 -20.13
CA ALA A 342 0.66 24.68 -20.82
C ALA A 342 1.84 24.54 -19.83
N MET A 343 1.80 25.27 -18.72
CA MET A 343 2.79 25.17 -17.64
C MET A 343 2.79 23.79 -16.99
N LYS A 344 1.66 23.12 -16.84
CA LYS A 344 1.57 21.71 -16.38
C LYS A 344 2.26 20.77 -17.37
N GLU A 345 1.97 20.89 -18.66
CA GLU A 345 2.58 20.04 -19.68
C GLU A 345 4.10 20.24 -19.74
N GLU A 346 4.57 21.49 -19.65
CA GLU A 346 6.01 21.77 -19.60
C GLU A 346 6.67 21.20 -18.34
N MET A 347 6.03 21.31 -17.17
CA MET A 347 6.48 20.66 -15.94
C MET A 347 6.61 19.13 -16.13
N CYS A 348 5.67 18.48 -16.82
CA CYS A 348 5.75 17.05 -17.14
C CYS A 348 6.98 16.73 -18.00
N ARG A 349 7.30 17.56 -19.00
CA ARG A 349 8.48 17.41 -19.87
C ARG A 349 9.80 17.57 -19.11
N LEU A 350 9.85 18.52 -18.15
CA LEU A 350 11.04 18.73 -17.33
C LEU A 350 11.38 17.49 -16.50
N TYR A 351 10.39 16.71 -16.06
CA TYR A 351 10.63 15.45 -15.37
C TYR A 351 11.13 14.30 -16.27
N GLU A 352 11.04 14.43 -17.59
CA GLU A 352 11.59 13.45 -18.53
C GLU A 352 13.06 13.71 -18.87
N LEU A 353 13.61 14.87 -18.47
CA LEU A 353 15.02 15.20 -18.67
C LEU A 353 15.93 14.21 -17.94
N THR A 354 17.08 13.93 -18.53
CA THR A 354 18.08 12.98 -17.99
C THR A 354 19.41 13.64 -17.63
N ASP A 355 19.55 14.93 -17.93
CA ASP A 355 20.71 15.72 -17.59
C ASP A 355 20.38 16.76 -16.52
N TYR A 356 21.16 16.78 -15.45
CA TYR A 356 20.92 17.67 -14.30
C TYR A 356 21.03 19.16 -14.68
N GLN A 357 22.00 19.53 -15.51
CA GLN A 357 22.20 20.94 -15.89
C GLN A 357 21.06 21.44 -16.77
N GLN A 358 20.64 20.61 -17.73
CA GLN A 358 19.46 20.92 -18.56
C GLN A 358 18.20 21.04 -17.70
N ALA A 359 18.03 20.17 -16.70
CA ALA A 359 16.92 20.25 -15.77
C ALA A 359 16.95 21.54 -14.94
N VAL A 360 18.13 21.96 -14.42
CA VAL A 360 18.28 23.24 -13.71
C VAL A 360 17.89 24.42 -14.61
N ILE A 361 18.38 24.46 -15.84
CA ILE A 361 18.03 25.52 -16.80
C ILE A 361 16.54 25.50 -17.10
N GLY A 362 15.97 24.34 -17.36
CA GLY A 362 14.55 24.19 -17.68
C GLY A 362 13.64 24.63 -16.52
N TRP A 363 13.92 24.17 -15.31
CA TRP A 363 13.16 24.58 -14.11
C TRP A 363 13.32 26.07 -13.82
N THR A 364 14.48 26.67 -14.02
CA THR A 364 14.69 28.13 -13.86
C THR A 364 13.80 28.91 -14.82
N LYS A 365 13.79 28.53 -16.09
CA LYS A 365 12.91 29.14 -17.11
C LYS A 365 11.43 28.95 -16.77
N TRP A 366 11.06 27.76 -16.30
CA TRP A 366 9.70 27.47 -15.88
C TRP A 366 9.23 28.36 -14.74
N PHE A 367 10.05 28.52 -13.69
CA PHE A 367 9.74 29.42 -12.56
C PHE A 367 9.66 30.87 -12.96
N GLN A 368 10.52 31.30 -13.89
CA GLN A 368 10.49 32.67 -14.42
C GLN A 368 9.19 32.91 -15.21
N ALA A 369 8.86 32.06 -16.16
CA ALA A 369 7.64 32.14 -16.94
C ALA A 369 6.38 32.11 -16.05
N ALA A 370 6.37 31.26 -15.02
CA ALA A 370 5.29 31.19 -14.04
C ALA A 370 5.09 32.50 -13.27
N LYS A 371 6.19 33.19 -12.92
CA LYS A 371 6.14 34.49 -12.21
C LYS A 371 5.72 35.64 -13.16
N GLU A 372 6.13 35.58 -14.42
CA GLU A 372 5.78 36.56 -15.44
C GLU A 372 4.34 36.41 -15.97
N SER A 373 3.66 35.31 -15.66
CA SER A 373 2.27 35.06 -16.11
C SER A 373 1.25 35.98 -15.46
N GLU A 374 1.56 36.64 -14.36
CA GLU A 374 0.68 37.48 -13.55
C GLU A 374 -0.56 36.74 -12.98
N ILE A 375 -0.67 35.40 -13.20
CA ILE A 375 -1.77 34.59 -12.66
C ILE A 375 -1.49 34.30 -11.18
N PRO A 376 -2.31 34.83 -10.22
CA PRO A 376 -1.94 34.83 -8.80
C PRO A 376 -1.62 33.43 -8.24
N ALA A 377 -2.41 32.41 -8.58
CA ALA A 377 -2.21 31.04 -8.13
C ALA A 377 -0.90 30.44 -8.66
N LEU A 378 -0.56 30.71 -9.93
CA LEU A 378 0.67 30.21 -10.57
C LEU A 378 1.91 30.93 -10.02
N VAL A 379 1.85 32.25 -9.86
CA VAL A 379 2.91 33.05 -9.26
C VAL A 379 3.21 32.59 -7.83
N GLN A 380 2.17 32.44 -7.00
CA GLN A 380 2.31 31.99 -5.62
C GLN A 380 2.95 30.61 -5.55
N PHE A 381 2.52 29.68 -6.40
CA PHE A 381 3.08 28.34 -6.49
C PHE A 381 4.58 28.38 -6.86
N ALA A 382 4.94 29.17 -7.88
CA ALA A 382 6.31 29.32 -8.33
C ALA A 382 7.22 29.86 -7.21
N VAL A 383 6.83 30.95 -6.55
CA VAL A 383 7.60 31.55 -5.43
C VAL A 383 7.81 30.56 -4.28
N GLN A 384 6.79 29.73 -3.96
CA GLN A 384 6.93 28.71 -2.92
C GLN A 384 7.86 27.58 -3.31
N LYS A 385 7.88 27.17 -4.60
CA LYS A 385 8.58 25.96 -5.07
C LYS A 385 9.99 26.25 -5.61
N GLU A 386 10.29 27.46 -6.04
CA GLU A 386 11.60 27.82 -6.62
C GLU A 386 12.80 27.46 -5.71
N LYS A 387 12.67 27.67 -4.40
CA LYS A 387 13.66 27.25 -3.41
C LYS A 387 13.91 25.73 -3.35
N ARG A 388 13.10 24.94 -4.01
CA ARG A 388 13.20 23.47 -4.15
C ARG A 388 13.87 23.05 -5.46
N LEU A 389 14.28 24.00 -6.30
CA LEU A 389 14.87 23.75 -7.62
C LEU A 389 15.98 22.68 -7.61
N PRO A 390 16.95 22.67 -6.69
CA PRO A 390 17.99 21.63 -6.67
C PRO A 390 17.44 20.21 -6.56
N GLY A 391 16.41 19.99 -5.72
CA GLY A 391 15.79 18.69 -5.54
C GLY A 391 14.84 18.31 -6.68
N LEU A 392 14.22 19.27 -7.35
CA LEU A 392 13.42 19.03 -8.57
C LEU A 392 14.32 18.62 -9.73
N ALA A 393 15.44 19.32 -9.94
CA ALA A 393 16.41 19.00 -10.98
C ALA A 393 17.16 17.68 -10.71
N ALA A 394 17.33 17.30 -9.43
CA ALA A 394 18.01 16.05 -9.06
C ALA A 394 17.32 14.79 -9.58
N GLN A 395 16.01 14.84 -9.90
CA GLN A 395 15.28 13.77 -10.55
C GLN A 395 15.94 13.35 -11.88
N ALA A 396 16.44 14.29 -12.66
CA ALA A 396 17.12 14.02 -13.93
C ALA A 396 18.41 13.20 -13.74
N ALA A 397 19.14 13.41 -12.64
CA ALA A 397 20.39 12.72 -12.37
C ALA A 397 20.19 11.28 -11.86
N HIS A 398 19.09 11.00 -11.19
CA HIS A 398 18.88 9.74 -10.49
C HIS A 398 17.81 8.84 -11.11
N LYS A 399 17.04 9.31 -12.12
CA LYS A 399 15.94 8.58 -12.80
C LYS A 399 15.02 7.83 -11.82
N ILE A 400 14.69 8.50 -10.72
CA ILE A 400 13.84 7.92 -9.68
C ILE A 400 12.42 7.87 -10.22
N LEU A 401 12.01 6.73 -10.72
CA LEU A 401 10.62 6.45 -11.05
C LEU A 401 9.91 6.02 -9.77
N CYS A 402 9.27 6.95 -9.10
CA CYS A 402 8.24 6.58 -8.12
C CYS A 402 7.07 5.96 -8.90
N LYS A 403 6.99 4.63 -8.85
CA LYS A 403 5.88 3.86 -9.43
C LYS A 403 4.73 3.80 -8.46
#